data_c52633d19be0458f933473d2085d977f
#
_entry.id   c52633d19be0458f933473d2085d977f
#
_cell.length_a   1.000
_cell.length_b   1.000
_cell.length_c   1.000
_cell.angle_alpha   90.00
_cell.angle_beta   90.00
_cell.angle_gamma   90.00
#
_symmetry.space_group_name_H-M   'P 1'
#
loop_
_entity.id
_entity.type
_entity.pdbx_description
1 polymer ?
#
loop_
_entity_poly.entity_id
_entity_poly.type
_entity_poly.pdbx_seq_one_letter_code
_entity_poly.pdbx_strand_id
1 'polypeptide(L)'
;MQKLKAFVLLLLASSAICNAQFTETINSNRPGQSQGAFAVGTGVYQLEAGGFYGNDTHELRKTDTDLYGANYMLRAGLLTDILELNIQGRYQVEETRIFQGGQNRTYERNNFPFNTIGAKLLLYDPYKNGDNRREINIRSWDANQKLDWRRLIPAVSLYGGANVTLQDENPYRFVGESKYTPKVTLITQHNWGPWVWVMNFTAEKFTETYANYEFIGTLTHAFSPKFAVFGEYQAIIGDIYADDIFRAGGAYLITDYL
;
A
#
# COMPACT_ATOMS: atom_id res chain seq x y z
N MET A 1 15.59 -29.31 -5.95
CA MET A 1 14.59 -28.98 -6.98
C MET A 1 13.25 -29.72 -6.81
N GLN A 2 13.19 -31.03 -6.51
CA GLN A 2 11.91 -31.73 -6.31
C GLN A 2 11.07 -31.20 -5.13
N LYS A 3 11.70 -30.87 -3.99
CA LYS A 3 11.00 -30.33 -2.81
C LYS A 3 10.39 -28.95 -3.08
N LEU A 4 11.05 -28.11 -3.89
CA LEU A 4 10.52 -26.80 -4.28
C LEU A 4 9.31 -26.94 -5.22
N LYS A 5 9.35 -27.89 -6.17
CA LYS A 5 8.21 -28.19 -7.05
C LYS A 5 7.01 -28.72 -6.28
N ALA A 6 7.23 -29.59 -5.29
CA ALA A 6 6.17 -30.10 -4.42
C ALA A 6 5.55 -28.99 -3.55
N PHE A 7 6.35 -28.06 -3.05
CA PHE A 7 5.87 -26.92 -2.27
C PHE A 7 5.03 -25.95 -3.12
N VAL A 8 5.47 -25.65 -4.34
CA VAL A 8 4.72 -24.83 -5.30
C VAL A 8 3.40 -25.50 -5.72
N LEU A 9 3.43 -26.84 -5.92
CA LEU A 9 2.19 -27.58 -6.25
C LEU A 9 1.21 -27.60 -5.07
N LEU A 10 1.69 -27.69 -3.84
CA LEU A 10 0.87 -27.64 -2.63
C LEU A 10 0.23 -26.25 -2.45
N LEU A 11 0.99 -25.17 -2.73
CA LEU A 11 0.49 -23.79 -2.74
C LEU A 11 -0.59 -23.58 -3.82
N LEU A 12 -0.41 -24.15 -5.01
CA LEU A 12 -1.40 -24.08 -6.10
C LEU A 12 -2.65 -24.94 -5.81
N ALA A 13 -2.50 -26.05 -5.11
CA ALA A 13 -3.63 -26.91 -4.74
C ALA A 13 -4.48 -26.31 -3.59
N SER A 14 -3.90 -25.49 -2.71
CA SER A 14 -4.62 -24.82 -1.63
C SER A 14 -5.49 -23.67 -2.11
N SER A 15 -5.21 -23.08 -3.26
CA SER A 15 -5.99 -21.99 -3.86
C SER A 15 -7.38 -22.42 -4.39
N ALA A 16 -7.65 -23.71 -4.51
CA ALA A 16 -8.92 -24.22 -5.05
C ALA A 16 -10.11 -24.23 -4.05
N ILE A 17 -9.90 -23.81 -2.79
CA ILE A 17 -10.92 -23.89 -1.72
C ILE A 17 -11.27 -22.49 -1.15
N CYS A 18 -10.78 -21.41 -1.74
CA CYS A 18 -11.07 -20.06 -1.26
C CYS A 18 -12.45 -19.60 -1.76
N ASN A 19 -13.41 -19.48 -0.84
CA ASN A 19 -14.59 -18.67 -1.06
C ASN A 19 -14.18 -17.20 -0.89
N ALA A 20 -14.04 -16.46 -1.99
CA ALA A 20 -13.77 -15.04 -1.93
C ALA A 20 -14.96 -14.33 -1.27
N GLN A 21 -14.74 -13.60 -0.19
CA GLN A 21 -15.76 -12.72 0.37
C GLN A 21 -16.02 -11.60 -0.63
N PHE A 22 -17.28 -11.48 -1.08
CA PHE A 22 -17.72 -10.38 -1.91
C PHE A 22 -17.72 -9.10 -1.07
N THR A 23 -16.82 -8.16 -1.38
CA THR A 23 -16.83 -6.80 -0.82
C THR A 23 -17.47 -5.85 -1.84
N GLU A 24 -18.22 -4.84 -1.38
CA GLU A 24 -18.85 -3.83 -2.26
C GLU A 24 -17.80 -3.03 -3.06
N THR A 25 -16.56 -3.04 -2.64
CA THR A 25 -15.42 -2.36 -3.29
C THR A 25 -14.24 -3.33 -3.44
N ILE A 26 -13.43 -3.12 -4.47
CA ILE A 26 -12.21 -3.90 -4.69
C ILE A 26 -11.27 -3.73 -3.49
N ASN A 27 -11.04 -4.81 -2.73
CA ASN A 27 -10.16 -4.81 -1.57
C ASN A 27 -8.70 -5.05 -1.98
N SER A 28 -8.14 -4.13 -2.76
CA SER A 28 -6.74 -4.14 -3.16
C SER A 28 -6.07 -2.83 -2.73
N ASN A 29 -4.81 -2.92 -2.28
CA ASN A 29 -3.98 -1.74 -2.03
C ASN A 29 -3.34 -1.20 -3.31
N ARG A 30 -3.51 -1.89 -4.44
CA ARG A 30 -2.97 -1.50 -5.74
C ARG A 30 -4.09 -1.01 -6.68
N PRO A 31 -3.76 -0.08 -7.57
CA PRO A 31 -2.44 0.45 -7.97
C PRO A 31 -1.91 1.60 -7.10
N GLY A 32 -2.66 2.08 -6.10
CA GLY A 32 -2.20 3.10 -5.13
C GLY A 32 -1.04 2.62 -4.24
N GLN A 33 -0.60 3.47 -3.34
CA GLN A 33 0.43 3.17 -2.34
C GLN A 33 -0.17 3.06 -0.93
N SER A 34 -1.39 3.58 -0.71
CA SER A 34 -2.07 3.48 0.58
C SER A 34 -2.48 2.04 0.89
N GLN A 35 -2.47 1.71 2.17
CA GLN A 35 -3.01 0.45 2.70
C GLN A 35 -4.39 0.70 3.27
N GLY A 36 -5.36 -0.15 2.91
CA GLY A 36 -6.69 -0.13 3.51
C GLY A 36 -6.69 -0.60 4.97
N ALA A 37 -7.64 -0.09 5.77
CA ALA A 37 -7.74 -0.45 7.18
C ALA A 37 -8.16 -1.90 7.39
N PHE A 38 -9.01 -2.45 6.51
CA PHE A 38 -9.51 -3.81 6.67
C PHE A 38 -8.46 -4.86 6.34
N ALA A 39 -8.40 -5.88 7.18
CA ALA A 39 -7.57 -7.05 6.91
C ALA A 39 -8.21 -7.92 5.82
N VAL A 40 -7.41 -8.74 5.14
CA VAL A 40 -7.95 -9.85 4.34
C VAL A 40 -8.58 -10.89 5.28
N GLY A 41 -9.67 -11.51 4.85
CA GLY A 41 -10.42 -12.47 5.68
C GLY A 41 -9.55 -13.63 6.16
N THR A 42 -9.95 -14.28 7.24
CA THR A 42 -9.24 -15.44 7.79
C THR A 42 -9.10 -16.57 6.77
N GLY A 43 -7.88 -17.05 6.56
CA GLY A 43 -7.56 -18.09 5.58
C GLY A 43 -7.44 -17.60 4.14
N VAL A 44 -7.58 -16.29 3.90
CA VAL A 44 -7.38 -15.70 2.58
C VAL A 44 -5.92 -15.31 2.39
N TYR A 45 -5.37 -15.68 1.23
CA TYR A 45 -4.05 -15.28 0.76
C TYR A 45 -4.21 -14.44 -0.50
N GLN A 46 -3.67 -13.23 -0.49
CA GLN A 46 -3.76 -12.31 -1.62
C GLN A 46 -2.35 -11.92 -2.08
N LEU A 47 -2.07 -12.09 -3.36
CA LEU A 47 -0.85 -11.63 -4.00
C LEU A 47 -1.16 -10.44 -4.88
N GLU A 48 -0.50 -9.33 -4.63
CA GLU A 48 -0.55 -8.13 -5.44
C GLU A 48 0.81 -7.90 -6.08
N ALA A 49 0.84 -7.68 -7.39
CA ALA A 49 2.07 -7.38 -8.13
C ALA A 49 1.80 -6.27 -9.15
N GLY A 50 2.82 -5.45 -9.43
CA GLY A 50 2.69 -4.36 -10.40
C GLY A 50 4.04 -3.93 -10.93
N GLY A 51 4.11 -3.62 -12.23
CA GLY A 51 5.26 -2.97 -12.85
C GLY A 51 5.11 -1.45 -12.77
N PHE A 52 6.25 -0.75 -12.79
CA PHE A 52 6.27 0.71 -12.87
C PHE A 52 7.42 1.17 -13.78
N TYR A 53 7.25 2.34 -14.37
CA TYR A 53 8.26 3.10 -15.08
C TYR A 53 8.14 4.56 -14.68
N GLY A 54 9.26 5.26 -14.58
CA GLY A 54 9.30 6.69 -14.31
C GLY A 54 10.56 7.31 -14.91
N ASN A 55 10.50 8.62 -15.11
CA ASN A 55 11.63 9.45 -15.47
C ASN A 55 11.68 10.62 -14.50
N ASP A 56 12.85 10.87 -13.93
CA ASP A 56 13.09 11.95 -12.97
C ASP A 56 14.23 12.83 -13.49
N THR A 57 13.92 14.10 -13.73
CA THR A 57 14.87 15.10 -14.23
C THR A 57 15.14 16.14 -13.14
N HIS A 58 16.39 16.24 -12.73
CA HIS A 58 16.82 17.20 -11.73
C HIS A 58 17.68 18.31 -12.35
N GLU A 59 17.11 19.50 -12.57
CA GLU A 59 17.75 20.62 -13.26
C GLU A 59 19.04 21.12 -12.60
N LEU A 60 19.05 21.26 -11.26
CA LEU A 60 20.23 21.77 -10.53
C LEU A 60 21.41 20.79 -10.56
N ARG A 61 21.13 19.49 -10.44
CA ARG A 61 22.17 18.45 -10.52
C ARG A 61 22.51 18.07 -11.93
N LYS A 62 21.72 18.53 -12.91
CA LYS A 62 21.84 18.14 -14.34
C LYS A 62 21.84 16.62 -14.50
N THR A 63 20.92 15.97 -13.80
CA THR A 63 20.75 14.53 -13.88
C THR A 63 19.40 14.20 -14.49
N ASP A 64 19.37 13.16 -15.31
CA ASP A 64 18.19 12.54 -15.89
C ASP A 64 18.22 11.06 -15.53
N THR A 65 17.20 10.58 -14.81
CA THR A 65 17.14 9.22 -14.27
C THR A 65 15.92 8.52 -14.81
N ASP A 66 16.13 7.46 -15.57
CA ASP A 66 15.09 6.51 -15.90
C ASP A 66 15.03 5.43 -14.80
N LEU A 67 13.84 5.19 -14.26
CA LEU A 67 13.62 4.19 -13.23
C LEU A 67 12.49 3.25 -13.65
N TYR A 68 12.70 1.95 -13.47
CA TYR A 68 11.70 0.93 -13.77
C TYR A 68 11.87 -0.27 -12.84
N GLY A 69 10.81 -1.03 -12.68
CA GLY A 69 10.84 -2.18 -11.79
C GLY A 69 9.50 -2.80 -11.51
N ALA A 70 9.46 -3.56 -10.42
CA ALA A 70 8.26 -4.26 -9.98
C ALA A 70 8.05 -4.11 -8.47
N ASN A 71 6.80 -3.92 -8.08
CA ASN A 71 6.35 -4.01 -6.70
C ASN A 71 5.66 -5.34 -6.47
N TYR A 72 5.78 -5.87 -5.27
CA TYR A 72 5.02 -7.04 -4.83
C TYR A 72 4.52 -6.87 -3.41
N MET A 73 3.39 -7.47 -3.11
CA MET A 73 2.82 -7.57 -1.77
C MET A 73 2.09 -8.90 -1.62
N LEU A 74 2.44 -9.65 -0.59
CA LEU A 74 1.74 -10.86 -0.16
C LEU A 74 1.02 -10.54 1.14
N ARG A 75 -0.28 -10.76 1.17
CA ARG A 75 -1.15 -10.54 2.34
C ARG A 75 -1.76 -11.87 2.75
N ALA A 76 -1.81 -12.14 4.04
CA ALA A 76 -2.38 -13.36 4.60
C ALA A 76 -3.23 -13.04 5.82
N GLY A 77 -4.51 -13.39 5.79
CA GLY A 77 -5.41 -13.33 6.95
C GLY A 77 -5.19 -14.56 7.83
N LEU A 78 -4.71 -14.35 9.05
CA LEU A 78 -4.38 -15.44 9.96
C LEU A 78 -5.16 -15.30 11.28
N LEU A 79 -5.63 -16.44 11.78
CA LEU A 79 -6.25 -16.61 13.11
C LEU A 79 -7.58 -15.87 13.29
N THR A 80 -7.69 -14.63 12.85
CA THR A 80 -8.88 -13.78 13.03
C THR A 80 -9.03 -12.81 11.87
N ASP A 81 -10.26 -12.34 11.63
CA ASP A 81 -10.56 -11.35 10.56
C ASP A 81 -10.00 -9.94 10.83
N ILE A 82 -9.36 -9.74 11.99
CA ILE A 82 -8.75 -8.46 12.35
C ILE A 82 -7.23 -8.44 12.21
N LEU A 83 -6.60 -9.62 11.97
CA LEU A 83 -5.14 -9.75 11.89
C LEU A 83 -4.71 -10.18 10.49
N GLU A 84 -3.86 -9.38 9.87
CA GLU A 84 -3.24 -9.63 8.58
C GLU A 84 -1.72 -9.60 8.70
N LEU A 85 -1.05 -10.62 8.20
CA LEU A 85 0.39 -10.57 7.95
C LEU A 85 0.64 -10.11 6.53
N ASN A 86 1.68 -9.31 6.32
CA ASN A 86 2.09 -8.95 4.97
C ASN A 86 3.61 -8.93 4.78
N ILE A 87 4.01 -9.22 3.55
CA ILE A 87 5.36 -9.07 3.05
C ILE A 87 5.26 -8.24 1.80
N GLN A 88 5.95 -7.11 1.76
CA GLN A 88 5.95 -6.22 0.59
C GLN A 88 7.35 -5.79 0.23
N GLY A 89 7.57 -5.50 -1.03
CA GLY A 89 8.84 -4.98 -1.49
C GLY A 89 8.77 -4.42 -2.89
N ARG A 90 9.90 -3.84 -3.29
CA ARG A 90 10.11 -3.27 -4.62
C ARG A 90 11.47 -3.72 -5.12
N TYR A 91 11.53 -4.19 -6.35
CA TYR A 91 12.78 -4.30 -7.10
C TYR A 91 12.83 -3.16 -8.11
N GLN A 92 13.95 -2.43 -8.17
CA GLN A 92 14.09 -1.24 -8.97
C GLN A 92 15.44 -1.23 -9.68
N VAL A 93 15.42 -0.78 -10.94
CA VAL A 93 16.59 -0.48 -11.76
C VAL A 93 16.53 1.00 -12.07
N GLU A 94 17.64 1.70 -11.86
CA GLU A 94 17.78 3.11 -12.17
C GLU A 94 18.99 3.31 -13.07
N GLU A 95 18.79 4.04 -14.15
CA GLU A 95 19.82 4.50 -15.07
C GLU A 95 19.91 6.02 -14.99
N THR A 96 20.92 6.54 -14.30
CA THR A 96 21.14 7.98 -14.13
C THR A 96 22.18 8.48 -15.09
N ARG A 97 21.81 9.45 -15.94
CA ARG A 97 22.69 10.20 -16.84
C ARG A 97 23.05 11.53 -16.19
N ILE A 98 24.34 11.80 -16.07
CA ILE A 98 24.86 13.05 -15.52
C ILE A 98 25.52 13.86 -16.63
N PHE A 99 25.05 15.10 -16.81
CA PHE A 99 25.56 16.05 -17.81
C PHE A 99 26.49 17.05 -17.11
N GLN A 100 27.78 16.74 -17.00
CA GLN A 100 28.73 17.61 -16.32
C GLN A 100 30.03 17.77 -17.17
N GLY A 101 30.45 19.02 -17.33
CA GLY A 101 31.75 19.32 -17.99
C GLY A 101 31.88 18.88 -19.47
N GLY A 102 30.76 18.79 -20.20
CA GLY A 102 30.75 18.33 -21.60
C GLY A 102 30.90 16.82 -21.82
N GLN A 103 30.86 16.06 -20.72
CA GLN A 103 30.83 14.59 -20.74
C GLN A 103 29.53 14.05 -20.17
N ASN A 104 28.95 13.07 -20.86
CA ASN A 104 27.83 12.31 -20.37
C ASN A 104 28.37 11.07 -19.65
N ARG A 105 27.99 10.91 -18.39
CA ARG A 105 28.29 9.70 -17.63
C ARG A 105 26.98 9.02 -17.25
N THR A 106 26.89 7.73 -17.49
CA THR A 106 25.76 6.91 -17.12
C THR A 106 26.14 6.01 -15.95
N TYR A 107 25.30 6.00 -14.92
CA TYR A 107 25.43 5.13 -13.75
C TYR A 107 24.16 4.28 -13.66
N GLU A 108 24.34 2.98 -13.51
CA GLU A 108 23.25 2.05 -13.28
C GLU A 108 23.32 1.54 -11.84
N ARG A 109 22.17 1.51 -11.17
CA ARG A 109 22.01 0.83 -9.90
C ARG A 109 20.73 0.01 -9.91
N ASN A 110 20.81 -1.20 -9.39
CA ASN A 110 19.69 -2.10 -9.31
C ASN A 110 19.71 -2.85 -7.98
N ASN A 111 18.60 -2.93 -7.31
CA ASN A 111 18.40 -3.72 -6.09
C ASN A 111 16.97 -3.56 -5.58
N PHE A 112 16.73 -4.06 -4.36
CA PHE A 112 15.52 -3.83 -3.58
C PHE A 112 15.68 -2.57 -2.72
N PRO A 113 15.03 -1.45 -3.03
CA PRO A 113 15.04 -0.24 -2.19
C PRO A 113 14.50 -0.52 -0.78
N PHE A 114 13.47 -1.36 -0.70
CA PHE A 114 12.93 -1.83 0.56
C PHE A 114 12.30 -3.22 0.43
N ASN A 115 12.32 -3.97 1.51
CA ASN A 115 11.48 -5.15 1.74
C ASN A 115 10.96 -5.05 3.16
N THR A 116 9.66 -5.09 3.34
CA THR A 116 9.02 -4.92 4.65
C THR A 116 8.25 -6.18 5.00
N ILE A 117 8.44 -6.67 6.21
CA ILE A 117 7.66 -7.77 6.78
C ILE A 117 6.94 -7.20 7.99
N GLY A 118 5.64 -7.42 8.09
CA GLY A 118 4.88 -6.88 9.20
C GLY A 118 3.49 -7.49 9.37
N ALA A 119 2.79 -6.96 10.36
CA ALA A 119 1.43 -7.33 10.70
C ALA A 119 0.54 -6.09 10.83
N LYS A 120 -0.69 -6.19 10.35
CA LYS A 120 -1.73 -5.19 10.49
C LYS A 120 -2.82 -5.71 11.41
N LEU A 121 -3.21 -4.90 12.39
CA LEU A 121 -4.27 -5.19 13.33
C LEU A 121 -5.39 -4.16 13.19
N LEU A 122 -6.59 -4.62 12.88
CA LEU A 122 -7.80 -3.79 12.88
C LEU A 122 -8.21 -3.53 14.33
N LEU A 123 -8.08 -2.28 14.77
CA LEU A 123 -8.36 -1.86 16.14
C LEU A 123 -9.83 -1.50 16.34
N TYR A 124 -10.43 -0.85 15.35
CA TYR A 124 -11.80 -0.39 15.41
C TYR A 124 -12.48 -0.49 14.04
N ASP A 125 -13.67 -1.07 14.02
CA ASP A 125 -14.50 -1.22 12.83
C ASP A 125 -15.92 -0.67 13.09
N PRO A 126 -16.23 0.55 12.64
CA PRO A 126 -17.55 1.16 12.85
C PRO A 126 -18.66 0.49 12.03
N TYR A 127 -18.30 -0.36 11.05
CA TYR A 127 -19.27 -1.00 10.15
C TYR A 127 -19.76 -2.35 10.67
N LYS A 128 -18.97 -3.01 11.53
CA LYS A 128 -19.27 -4.36 12.05
C LYS A 128 -20.57 -4.41 12.83
N ASN A 129 -20.88 -3.39 13.62
CA ASN A 129 -22.08 -3.33 14.46
C ASN A 129 -23.23 -2.58 13.80
N GLY A 130 -23.08 -2.16 12.54
CA GLY A 130 -24.08 -1.34 11.86
C GLY A 130 -24.14 0.11 12.34
N ASP A 131 -23.20 0.56 13.19
CA ASP A 131 -23.17 1.91 13.74
C ASP A 131 -23.08 3.00 12.66
N ASN A 132 -22.63 2.64 11.48
CA ASN A 132 -22.51 3.53 10.32
C ASN A 132 -23.62 3.36 9.28
N ARG A 133 -24.60 2.48 9.51
CA ARG A 133 -25.74 2.34 8.62
C ARG A 133 -26.69 3.51 8.80
N ARG A 134 -26.99 4.17 7.69
CA ARG A 134 -27.99 5.23 7.67
C ARG A 134 -29.36 4.62 7.98
N GLU A 135 -29.96 4.98 9.09
CA GLU A 135 -31.37 4.74 9.34
C GLU A 135 -32.19 5.63 8.40
N ILE A 136 -32.76 5.01 7.36
CA ILE A 136 -33.60 5.73 6.41
C ILE A 136 -34.93 6.00 7.10
N ASN A 137 -35.22 7.26 7.37
CA ASN A 137 -36.53 7.68 7.84
C ASN A 137 -37.52 7.73 6.67
N ILE A 138 -38.38 6.72 6.57
CA ILE A 138 -39.37 6.60 5.49
C ILE A 138 -40.40 7.74 5.53
N ARG A 139 -40.57 8.42 6.69
CA ARG A 139 -41.58 9.45 6.91
C ARG A 139 -41.08 10.88 6.71
N SER A 140 -39.78 11.10 6.67
CA SER A 140 -39.20 12.46 6.56
C SER A 140 -37.99 12.49 5.63
N TRP A 141 -38.14 13.20 4.52
CA TRP A 141 -37.05 13.47 3.61
C TRP A 141 -35.98 14.37 4.27
N ASP A 142 -36.38 15.38 5.03
CA ASP A 142 -35.49 16.30 5.73
C ASP A 142 -34.64 15.61 6.79
N ALA A 143 -35.18 14.62 7.49
CA ALA A 143 -34.42 13.83 8.45
C ALA A 143 -33.28 13.04 7.77
N ASN A 144 -33.48 12.67 6.51
CA ASN A 144 -32.48 11.98 5.71
C ASN A 144 -31.39 12.89 5.14
N GLN A 145 -31.57 14.20 5.18
CA GLN A 145 -30.58 15.19 4.72
C GLN A 145 -29.64 15.65 5.83
N LYS A 146 -29.96 15.36 7.09
CA LYS A 146 -29.10 15.76 8.21
C LYS A 146 -27.79 15.01 8.17
N LEU A 147 -26.69 15.75 8.41
CA LEU A 147 -25.37 15.19 8.54
C LEU A 147 -25.34 14.29 9.78
N ASP A 148 -25.12 13.00 9.61
CA ASP A 148 -24.88 12.08 10.70
C ASP A 148 -23.37 12.04 10.99
N TRP A 149 -22.96 12.58 12.13
CA TRP A 149 -21.57 12.65 12.55
C TRP A 149 -20.94 11.26 12.73
N ARG A 150 -21.74 10.21 12.99
CA ARG A 150 -21.28 8.81 13.11
C ARG A 150 -20.61 8.35 11.81
N ARG A 151 -21.01 8.89 10.67
CA ARG A 151 -20.41 8.59 9.36
C ARG A 151 -18.99 9.15 9.20
N LEU A 152 -18.56 10.03 10.10
CA LEU A 152 -17.21 10.56 10.15
C LEU A 152 -16.26 9.73 11.01
N ILE A 153 -16.76 8.68 11.68
CA ILE A 153 -15.93 7.78 12.47
C ILE A 153 -15.28 6.77 11.52
N PRO A 154 -13.93 6.74 11.41
CA PRO A 154 -13.23 5.82 10.52
C PRO A 154 -13.10 4.41 11.12
N ALA A 155 -12.89 3.42 10.27
CA ALA A 155 -12.18 2.22 10.66
C ALA A 155 -10.71 2.58 10.94
N VAL A 156 -10.13 1.99 11.98
CA VAL A 156 -8.75 2.29 12.42
C VAL A 156 -7.96 1.01 12.52
N SER A 157 -6.79 1.00 11.90
CA SER A 157 -5.83 -0.12 11.98
C SER A 157 -4.44 0.38 12.31
N LEU A 158 -3.68 -0.46 12.99
CA LEU A 158 -2.27 -0.26 13.25
C LEU A 158 -1.47 -1.32 12.51
N TYR A 159 -0.50 -0.89 11.73
CA TYR A 159 0.50 -1.75 11.11
C TYR A 159 1.83 -1.58 11.83
N GLY A 160 2.47 -2.70 12.16
CA GLY A 160 3.81 -2.74 12.70
C GLY A 160 4.66 -3.72 11.91
N GLY A 161 5.87 -3.31 11.53
CA GLY A 161 6.76 -4.15 10.74
C GLY A 161 8.21 -3.68 10.81
N ALA A 162 9.03 -4.34 10.04
CA ALA A 162 10.43 -3.98 9.86
C ALA A 162 10.80 -4.03 8.38
N ASN A 163 11.53 -3.03 7.92
CA ASN A 163 12.22 -3.08 6.65
C ASN A 163 13.46 -3.95 6.81
N VAL A 164 13.69 -4.85 5.86
CA VAL A 164 14.77 -5.82 5.87
C VAL A 164 15.64 -5.60 4.63
N THR A 165 16.90 -5.31 4.82
CA THR A 165 17.87 -5.23 3.73
C THR A 165 18.38 -6.63 3.42
N LEU A 166 18.07 -7.15 2.22
CA LEU A 166 18.41 -8.51 1.81
C LEU A 166 19.89 -8.70 1.46
N GLN A 167 20.56 -7.64 1.02
CA GLN A 167 21.96 -7.66 0.60
C GLN A 167 22.76 -6.64 1.38
N ASP A 168 23.98 -6.98 1.77
CA ASP A 168 24.85 -6.09 2.55
C ASP A 168 25.27 -4.86 1.75
N GLU A 169 25.57 -5.00 0.46
CA GLU A 169 25.92 -3.92 -0.46
C GLU A 169 24.67 -3.46 -1.24
N ASN A 170 23.74 -2.79 -0.57
CA ASN A 170 22.55 -2.25 -1.20
C ASN A 170 22.76 -0.77 -1.53
N PRO A 171 22.72 -0.35 -2.82
CA PRO A 171 22.94 1.04 -3.22
C PRO A 171 21.85 2.03 -2.77
N TYR A 172 20.72 1.52 -2.28
CA TYR A 172 19.62 2.33 -1.73
C TYR A 172 19.69 2.51 -0.21
N ARG A 173 20.67 1.89 0.44
CA ARG A 173 20.88 1.99 1.88
C ARG A 173 21.84 3.11 2.22
N PHE A 174 21.54 3.87 3.25
CA PHE A 174 22.48 4.89 3.74
C PHE A 174 23.65 4.26 4.51
N VAL A 175 24.79 4.94 4.48
CA VAL A 175 25.98 4.51 5.21
C VAL A 175 25.67 4.54 6.71
N GLY A 176 25.88 3.40 7.38
CA GLY A 176 25.60 3.24 8.81
C GLY A 176 24.15 2.85 9.16
N GLU A 177 23.28 2.73 8.20
CA GLU A 177 21.90 2.27 8.42
C GLU A 177 21.89 0.78 8.82
N SER A 178 21.04 0.39 9.78
CA SER A 178 20.88 -0.99 10.22
C SER A 178 20.19 -1.86 9.13
N LYS A 179 20.48 -3.17 9.12
CA LYS A 179 19.80 -4.12 8.22
C LYS A 179 18.31 -4.24 8.48
N TYR A 180 17.88 -3.98 9.69
CA TYR A 180 16.51 -4.04 10.16
C TYR A 180 16.10 -2.69 10.69
N THR A 181 15.14 -2.05 10.06
CA THR A 181 14.64 -0.75 10.51
C THR A 181 13.14 -0.81 10.77
N PRO A 182 12.66 -0.27 11.90
CA PRO A 182 11.27 -0.36 12.26
C PRO A 182 10.40 0.50 11.33
N LYS A 183 9.17 0.02 11.11
CA LYS A 183 8.09 0.72 10.40
C LYS A 183 6.80 0.59 11.18
N VAL A 184 6.13 1.71 11.42
CA VAL A 184 4.79 1.74 12.04
C VAL A 184 3.90 2.62 11.19
N THR A 185 2.67 2.16 10.92
CA THR A 185 1.68 2.93 10.16
C THR A 185 0.33 2.92 10.88
N LEU A 186 -0.21 4.09 11.16
CA LEU A 186 -1.60 4.27 11.56
C LEU A 186 -2.44 4.42 10.28
N ILE A 187 -3.47 3.60 10.15
CA ILE A 187 -4.32 3.55 8.98
C ILE A 187 -5.74 3.91 9.39
N THR A 188 -6.35 4.85 8.70
CA THR A 188 -7.76 5.19 8.88
C THR A 188 -8.50 5.08 7.55
N GLN A 189 -9.74 4.60 7.60
CA GLN A 189 -10.55 4.41 6.40
C GLN A 189 -12.01 4.79 6.66
N HIS A 190 -12.55 5.63 5.77
CA HIS A 190 -13.96 5.99 5.73
C HIS A 190 -14.60 5.39 4.49
N ASN A 191 -15.77 4.76 4.65
CA ASN A 191 -16.57 4.26 3.55
C ASN A 191 -17.90 5.02 3.51
N TRP A 192 -18.14 5.79 2.44
CA TRP A 192 -19.35 6.60 2.24
C TRP A 192 -20.06 6.18 0.95
N GLY A 193 -20.70 5.01 0.99
CA GLY A 193 -21.30 4.42 -0.21
C GLY A 193 -20.23 4.11 -1.26
N PRO A 194 -20.28 4.72 -2.47
CA PRO A 194 -19.28 4.47 -3.50
C PRO A 194 -17.93 5.15 -3.24
N TRP A 195 -17.81 6.00 -2.23
CA TRP A 195 -16.59 6.71 -1.87
C TRP A 195 -15.86 6.02 -0.75
N VAL A 196 -14.57 5.82 -0.93
CA VAL A 196 -13.65 5.31 0.10
C VAL A 196 -12.51 6.31 0.27
N TRP A 197 -12.29 6.76 1.49
CA TRP A 197 -11.17 7.64 1.83
C TRP A 197 -10.26 6.95 2.82
N VAL A 198 -9.02 6.69 2.40
CA VAL A 198 -7.98 6.05 3.19
C VAL A 198 -6.89 7.05 3.50
N MET A 199 -6.44 7.07 4.75
CA MET A 199 -5.29 7.86 5.18
C MET A 199 -4.30 6.94 5.91
N ASN A 200 -3.03 7.04 5.55
CA ASN A 200 -1.94 6.34 6.20
C ASN A 200 -0.94 7.36 6.76
N PHE A 201 -0.58 7.19 8.02
CA PHE A 201 0.45 7.96 8.71
C PHE A 201 1.56 7.01 9.10
N THR A 202 2.70 7.09 8.44
CA THR A 202 3.81 6.15 8.58
C THR A 202 5.01 6.84 9.22
N ALA A 203 5.62 6.14 10.17
CA ALA A 203 6.95 6.45 10.69
C ALA A 203 7.87 5.27 10.38
N GLU A 204 8.95 5.55 9.67
CA GLU A 204 9.98 4.57 9.33
C GLU A 204 11.34 5.00 9.85
N LYS A 205 12.21 4.01 10.17
CA LYS A 205 13.59 4.26 10.57
C LYS A 205 13.75 5.21 11.76
N PHE A 206 12.71 5.34 12.60
CA PHE A 206 12.68 6.29 13.72
C PHE A 206 13.67 5.95 14.85
N THR A 207 14.35 4.81 14.79
CA THR A 207 15.46 4.42 15.67
C THR A 207 16.83 4.78 15.09
N GLU A 208 16.87 5.25 13.86
CA GLU A 208 18.07 5.61 13.12
C GLU A 208 18.23 7.13 13.03
N THR A 209 19.40 7.57 12.57
CA THR A 209 19.67 8.99 12.30
C THR A 209 18.81 9.55 11.16
N TYR A 210 18.29 8.68 10.31
CA TYR A 210 17.54 9.04 9.07
C TYR A 210 16.07 8.66 9.20
N ALA A 211 15.40 9.22 10.20
CA ALA A 211 13.96 9.04 10.37
C ALA A 211 13.19 9.56 9.14
N ASN A 212 12.14 8.84 8.74
CA ASN A 212 11.27 9.22 7.65
C ASN A 212 9.81 9.14 8.10
N TYR A 213 9.05 10.20 7.83
CA TYR A 213 7.62 10.29 8.10
C TYR A 213 6.88 10.46 6.78
N GLU A 214 5.81 9.74 6.62
CA GLU A 214 5.03 9.72 5.40
C GLU A 214 3.55 9.84 5.71
N PHE A 215 2.87 10.67 4.94
CA PHE A 215 1.42 10.71 4.89
C PHE A 215 0.96 10.31 3.49
N ILE A 216 -0.01 9.38 3.41
CA ILE A 216 -0.69 9.06 2.15
C ILE A 216 -2.19 9.24 2.37
N GLY A 217 -2.84 10.01 1.51
CA GLY A 217 -4.29 10.17 1.45
C GLY A 217 -4.82 9.74 0.10
N THR A 218 -5.69 8.73 0.05
CA THR A 218 -6.28 8.18 -1.18
C THR A 218 -7.78 8.29 -1.13
N LEU A 219 -8.36 8.96 -2.12
CA LEU A 219 -9.80 9.02 -2.34
C LEU A 219 -10.16 8.17 -3.55
N THR A 220 -10.98 7.15 -3.33
CA THR A 220 -11.45 6.22 -4.37
C THR A 220 -12.96 6.39 -4.58
N HIS A 221 -13.40 6.35 -5.83
CA HIS A 221 -14.81 6.30 -6.21
C HIS A 221 -15.09 5.05 -7.05
N ALA A 222 -16.00 4.21 -6.56
CA ALA A 222 -16.47 3.03 -7.28
C ALA A 222 -17.67 3.40 -8.16
N PHE A 223 -17.49 3.37 -9.49
CA PHE A 223 -18.59 3.58 -10.46
C PHE A 223 -19.45 2.33 -10.62
N SER A 224 -18.86 1.17 -10.38
CA SER A 224 -19.53 -0.13 -10.37
C SER A 224 -18.75 -1.11 -9.48
N PRO A 225 -19.31 -2.28 -9.15
CA PRO A 225 -18.56 -3.31 -8.43
C PRO A 225 -17.26 -3.74 -9.11
N LYS A 226 -17.14 -3.51 -10.43
CA LYS A 226 -15.97 -3.92 -11.24
C LYS A 226 -15.03 -2.79 -11.59
N PHE A 227 -15.43 -1.53 -11.44
CA PHE A 227 -14.61 -0.40 -11.88
C PHE A 227 -14.60 0.73 -10.86
N ALA A 228 -13.40 1.11 -10.46
CA ALA A 228 -13.16 2.23 -9.57
C ALA A 228 -12.03 3.13 -10.10
N VAL A 229 -12.06 4.41 -9.72
CA VAL A 229 -10.96 5.35 -9.95
C VAL A 229 -10.50 5.93 -8.62
N PHE A 230 -9.24 6.35 -8.56
CA PHE A 230 -8.70 6.97 -7.35
C PHE A 230 -7.80 8.16 -7.68
N GLY A 231 -7.73 9.08 -6.72
CA GLY A 231 -6.70 10.11 -6.62
C GLY A 231 -5.96 9.94 -5.30
N GLU A 232 -4.64 10.09 -5.32
CA GLU A 232 -3.78 9.89 -4.17
C GLU A 232 -2.78 11.03 -4.04
N TYR A 233 -2.60 11.50 -2.81
CA TYR A 233 -1.55 12.42 -2.43
C TYR A 233 -0.65 11.76 -1.40
N GLN A 234 0.66 11.90 -1.57
CA GLN A 234 1.68 11.43 -0.66
C GLN A 234 2.62 12.57 -0.33
N ALA A 235 2.81 12.82 0.95
CA ALA A 235 3.85 13.71 1.48
C ALA A 235 4.90 12.88 2.21
N ILE A 236 6.16 13.10 1.88
CA ILE A 236 7.31 12.46 2.52
C ILE A 236 8.12 13.55 3.21
N ILE A 237 8.39 13.36 4.50
CA ILE A 237 9.16 14.28 5.33
C ILE A 237 10.26 13.48 6.03
N GLY A 238 11.48 13.66 5.58
CA GLY A 238 12.66 13.01 6.16
C GLY A 238 13.82 13.98 6.27
N ASP A 239 14.84 13.61 7.01
CA ASP A 239 16.01 14.46 7.23
C ASP A 239 16.84 14.69 5.95
N ILE A 240 16.77 13.76 4.99
CA ILE A 240 17.55 13.83 3.74
C ILE A 240 16.67 14.08 2.53
N TYR A 241 15.41 13.62 2.58
CA TYR A 241 14.50 13.63 1.45
C TYR A 241 13.12 14.10 1.87
N ALA A 242 12.59 15.08 1.17
CA ALA A 242 11.22 15.56 1.31
C ALA A 242 10.60 15.69 -0.08
N ASP A 243 9.40 15.18 -0.27
CA ASP A 243 8.71 15.19 -1.55
C ASP A 243 7.19 15.18 -1.41
N ASP A 244 6.51 15.77 -2.39
CA ASP A 244 5.06 15.78 -2.55
C ASP A 244 4.69 15.09 -3.86
N ILE A 245 3.96 13.99 -3.79
CA ILE A 245 3.65 13.16 -4.95
C ILE A 245 2.14 13.06 -5.13
N PHE A 246 1.66 13.35 -6.34
CA PHE A 246 0.28 13.16 -6.74
C PHE A 246 0.17 11.98 -7.70
N ARG A 247 -0.83 11.12 -7.48
CA ARG A 247 -1.13 9.97 -8.33
C ARG A 247 -2.61 9.92 -8.64
N ALA A 248 -2.94 9.41 -9.80
CA ALA A 248 -4.31 9.06 -10.16
C ALA A 248 -4.29 7.77 -10.97
N GLY A 249 -5.35 7.00 -10.85
CA GLY A 249 -5.45 5.75 -11.58
C GLY A 249 -6.82 5.11 -11.50
N GLY A 250 -6.95 3.96 -12.13
CA GLY A 250 -8.17 3.16 -12.11
C GLY A 250 -7.88 1.71 -11.81
N ALA A 251 -8.86 1.03 -11.24
CA ALA A 251 -8.86 -0.39 -10.97
C ALA A 251 -10.04 -1.06 -11.68
N TYR A 252 -9.80 -2.18 -12.31
CA TYR A 252 -10.83 -2.98 -12.97
C TYR A 252 -10.73 -4.44 -12.55
N LEU A 253 -11.86 -4.99 -12.06
CA LEU A 253 -11.97 -6.38 -11.67
C LEU A 253 -12.27 -7.22 -12.91
N ILE A 254 -11.32 -8.03 -13.36
CA ILE A 254 -11.42 -8.84 -14.58
C ILE A 254 -12.33 -10.05 -14.36
N THR A 255 -12.26 -10.67 -13.17
CA THR A 255 -13.05 -11.83 -12.81
C THR A 255 -13.66 -11.64 -11.42
N ASP A 256 -14.85 -12.20 -11.21
CA ASP A 256 -15.53 -12.21 -9.91
C ASP A 256 -14.95 -13.30 -8.96
N TYR A 257 -14.05 -14.13 -9.50
CA TYR A 257 -13.38 -15.22 -8.78
C TYR A 257 -11.87 -14.94 -8.75
N LEU A 258 -11.40 -14.49 -7.65
CA LEU A 258 -9.97 -14.40 -7.32
C LEU A 258 -9.74 -15.04 -5.95
#